data_9cec5a20ac8e8b14e9728b253579347d
#
_entry.id   9cec5a20ac8e8b14e9728b253579347d
#
_cell.length_a   1.000
_cell.length_b   1.000
_cell.length_c   1.000
_cell.angle_alpha   90.00
_cell.angle_beta   90.00
_cell.angle_gamma   90.00
#
_symmetry.space_group_name_H-M   'P 1'
#
loop_
_entity.id
_entity.type
_entity.pdbx_description
1 polymer ?
#
loop_
_entity_poly.entity_id
_entity_poly.type
_entity_poly.pdbx_seq_one_letter_code
_entity_poly.pdbx_strand_id
1 'polypeptide(L)'
;MSMMLTSEEILDKVRRAFAPFHVVAELQDYHRKLGFRVYDVDNEVIDTFEGSLIQDLKTPANLKQLILDARAEVESRNKILKPWSFESV
;
A
#
# COMPACT_ATOMS: atom_id res chain seq x y z
N MET A 1 -15.09 -20.58 3.69
CA MET A 1 -14.86 -19.26 4.25
C MET A 1 -14.06 -18.43 3.25
N SER A 2 -14.51 -17.23 3.02
CA SER A 2 -13.82 -16.36 2.07
C SER A 2 -12.54 -15.80 2.66
N MET A 3 -11.46 -15.84 1.89
CA MET A 3 -10.18 -15.24 2.27
C MET A 3 -9.98 -13.89 1.59
N MET A 4 -11.02 -13.38 0.94
CA MET A 4 -10.91 -12.13 0.20
C MET A 4 -10.98 -10.93 1.13
N LEU A 5 -10.14 -9.95 0.83
CA LEU A 5 -10.10 -8.70 1.57
C LEU A 5 -11.18 -7.74 1.07
N THR A 6 -11.69 -6.91 1.97
CA THR A 6 -12.57 -5.81 1.56
C THR A 6 -11.71 -4.64 1.09
N SER A 7 -12.33 -3.69 0.38
CA SER A 7 -11.63 -2.48 -0.05
C SER A 7 -11.08 -1.70 1.15
N GLU A 8 -11.84 -1.63 2.24
CA GLU A 8 -11.41 -0.97 3.47
C GLU A 8 -10.18 -1.62 4.07
N GLU A 9 -10.16 -2.95 4.09
CA GLU A 9 -9.00 -3.68 4.60
C GLU A 9 -7.77 -3.45 3.73
N ILE A 10 -7.96 -3.39 2.42
CA ILE A 10 -6.86 -3.10 1.48
C ILE A 10 -6.27 -1.73 1.78
N LEU A 11 -7.11 -0.71 1.90
CA LEU A 11 -6.65 0.65 2.19
C LEU A 11 -5.92 0.71 3.52
N ASP A 12 -6.46 0.06 4.54
CA ASP A 12 -5.85 0.08 5.87
C ASP A 12 -4.47 -0.58 5.87
N LYS A 13 -4.35 -1.72 5.22
CA LYS A 13 -3.06 -2.43 5.15
C LYS A 13 -2.01 -1.61 4.41
N VAL A 14 -2.40 -0.95 3.32
CA VAL A 14 -1.49 -0.08 2.58
C VAL A 14 -1.04 1.09 3.43
N ARG A 15 -1.97 1.73 4.16
CA ARG A 15 -1.64 2.86 5.02
C ARG A 15 -0.64 2.52 6.11
N ARG A 16 -0.65 1.29 6.59
CA ARG A 16 0.22 0.86 7.69
C ARG A 16 1.56 0.27 7.25
N ALA A 17 1.71 0.05 5.96
CA ALA A 17 2.84 -0.74 5.45
C ALA A 17 4.12 0.05 5.26
N PHE A 18 4.11 1.36 5.43
CA PHE A 18 5.25 2.21 5.10
C PHE A 18 5.75 3.06 6.28
N ALA A 19 5.48 2.61 7.51
CA ALA A 19 5.95 3.34 8.69
C ALA A 19 7.47 3.52 8.60
N PRO A 20 8.01 4.65 9.02
CA PRO A 20 7.36 5.74 9.74
C PRO A 20 6.76 6.81 8.82
N PHE A 21 6.67 6.56 7.53
CA PHE A 21 6.19 7.54 6.57
C PHE A 21 4.67 7.56 6.49
N HIS A 22 4.13 8.70 6.06
CA HIS A 22 2.70 8.90 5.93
C HIS A 22 2.23 8.39 4.56
N VAL A 23 1.08 7.74 4.54
CA VAL A 23 0.49 7.24 3.29
C VAL A 23 -0.90 7.81 3.13
N VAL A 24 -1.17 8.35 1.94
CA VAL A 24 -2.53 8.71 1.54
C VAL A 24 -2.94 7.70 0.48
N ALA A 25 -3.97 6.92 0.79
CA ALA A 25 -4.48 5.89 -0.12
C ALA A 25 -5.94 6.19 -0.46
N GLU A 26 -6.30 5.99 -1.72
CA GLU A 26 -7.65 6.27 -2.18
C GLU A 26 -8.06 5.30 -3.28
N LEU A 27 -9.38 5.17 -3.44
CA LEU A 27 -9.96 4.38 -4.53
C LEU A 27 -10.21 5.31 -5.71
N GLN A 28 -9.84 4.86 -6.89
CA GLN A 28 -9.97 5.62 -8.14
C GLN A 28 -10.82 4.84 -9.14
N ASP A 29 -11.26 5.52 -10.18
CA ASP A 29 -12.02 4.92 -11.27
C ASP A 29 -13.21 4.12 -10.75
N TYR A 30 -14.15 4.82 -10.11
CA TYR A 30 -15.37 4.22 -9.54
C TYR A 30 -15.05 3.07 -8.57
N HIS A 31 -14.03 3.26 -7.74
CA HIS A 31 -13.59 2.29 -6.72
C HIS A 31 -13.02 0.99 -7.30
N ARG A 32 -12.61 1.01 -8.55
CA ARG A 32 -12.02 -0.18 -9.18
C ARG A 32 -10.51 -0.27 -9.06
N LYS A 33 -9.85 0.86 -8.82
CA LYS A 33 -8.40 0.93 -8.75
C LYS A 33 -7.92 1.54 -7.45
N LEU A 34 -6.75 1.12 -7.02
CA LEU A 34 -6.08 1.66 -5.85
C LEU A 34 -5.00 2.64 -6.30
N GLY A 35 -4.98 3.81 -5.68
CA GLY A 35 -3.87 4.75 -5.81
C GLY A 35 -3.39 5.13 -4.42
N PHE A 36 -2.07 5.27 -4.25
CA PHE A 36 -1.55 5.76 -2.98
C PHE A 36 -0.23 6.48 -3.17
N ARG A 37 0.05 7.39 -2.26
CA ARG A 37 1.29 8.15 -2.20
C ARG A 37 1.93 7.98 -0.84
N VAL A 38 3.23 7.85 -0.85
CA VAL A 38 4.03 7.77 0.37
C VAL A 38 4.75 9.09 0.54
N TYR A 39 4.58 9.71 1.70
CA TYR A 39 5.17 11.01 2.03
C TYR A 39 6.20 10.85 3.13
N ASP A 40 7.29 11.60 3.05
CA ASP A 40 8.27 11.59 4.12
C ASP A 40 7.81 12.48 5.28
N VAL A 41 8.67 12.59 6.29
CA VAL A 41 8.33 13.34 7.50
C VAL A 41 8.15 14.84 7.25
N ASP A 42 8.64 15.34 6.13
CA ASP A 42 8.50 16.75 5.74
C ASP A 42 7.31 16.97 4.81
N ASN A 43 6.46 15.95 4.63
CA ASN A 43 5.32 15.98 3.71
C ASN A 43 5.71 16.08 2.23
N GLU A 44 6.89 15.67 1.89
CA GLU A 44 7.29 15.58 0.49
C GLU A 44 6.99 14.19 -0.05
N VAL A 45 6.54 14.11 -1.29
CA VAL A 45 6.20 12.83 -1.92
C VAL A 45 7.47 12.03 -2.16
N ILE A 46 7.53 10.83 -1.58
CA ILE A 46 8.60 9.89 -1.87
C ILE A 46 8.28 9.13 -3.14
N ASP A 47 7.06 8.62 -3.25
CA ASP A 47 6.65 7.83 -4.42
C ASP A 47 5.13 7.83 -4.56
N THR A 48 4.67 7.57 -5.77
CA THR A 48 3.25 7.49 -6.09
C THR A 48 3.00 6.18 -6.83
N PHE A 49 1.95 5.48 -6.40
CA PHE A 49 1.55 4.20 -7.00
C PHE A 49 0.09 4.29 -7.42
N GLU A 50 -0.20 3.93 -8.67
CA GLU A 50 -1.55 4.03 -9.20
C GLU A 50 -1.88 2.85 -10.12
N GLY A 51 -3.17 2.61 -10.33
CA GLY A 51 -3.63 1.71 -11.36
C GLY A 51 -3.75 0.24 -10.97
N SER A 52 -3.52 -0.10 -9.72
CA SER A 52 -3.70 -1.48 -9.27
C SER A 52 -5.18 -1.79 -9.12
N LEU A 53 -5.63 -2.90 -9.73
CA LEU A 53 -7.04 -3.27 -9.69
C LEU A 53 -7.42 -3.81 -8.30
N ILE A 54 -8.45 -3.23 -7.71
CA ILE A 54 -8.94 -3.66 -6.40
C ILE A 54 -9.35 -5.13 -6.42
N GLN A 55 -9.97 -5.57 -7.51
CA GLN A 55 -10.39 -6.95 -7.64
C GLN A 55 -9.22 -7.92 -7.45
N ASP A 56 -8.07 -7.60 -8.00
CA ASP A 56 -6.87 -8.44 -7.85
C ASP A 56 -6.33 -8.37 -6.42
N LEU A 57 -6.43 -7.22 -5.78
CA LEU A 57 -5.88 -7.00 -4.45
C LEU A 57 -6.72 -7.62 -3.34
N LYS A 58 -7.93 -8.06 -3.65
CA LYS A 58 -8.76 -8.79 -2.69
C LYS A 58 -8.15 -10.14 -2.33
N THR A 59 -7.29 -10.67 -3.17
CA THR A 59 -6.51 -11.87 -2.86
C THR A 59 -5.31 -11.45 -2.01
N PRO A 60 -5.20 -11.95 -0.76
CA PRO A 60 -4.14 -11.50 0.15
C PRO A 60 -2.72 -11.61 -0.43
N ALA A 61 -2.43 -12.68 -1.16
CA ALA A 61 -1.09 -12.86 -1.74
C ALA A 61 -0.77 -11.75 -2.75
N ASN A 62 -1.75 -11.29 -3.51
CA ASN A 62 -1.55 -10.22 -4.49
C ASN A 62 -1.30 -8.88 -3.79
N LEU A 63 -2.05 -8.59 -2.74
CA LEU A 63 -1.83 -7.37 -1.97
C LEU A 63 -0.48 -7.37 -1.29
N LYS A 64 -0.10 -8.50 -0.71
CA LYS A 64 1.21 -8.64 -0.07
C LYS A 64 2.33 -8.34 -1.07
N GLN A 65 2.22 -8.90 -2.28
CA GLN A 65 3.25 -8.69 -3.30
C GLN A 65 3.31 -7.23 -3.73
N LEU A 66 2.16 -6.59 -3.92
CA LEU A 66 2.12 -5.16 -4.24
C LEU A 66 2.83 -4.32 -3.18
N ILE A 67 2.54 -4.60 -1.92
CA ILE A 67 3.14 -3.86 -0.82
C ILE A 67 4.65 -4.09 -0.76
N LEU A 68 5.09 -5.34 -0.93
CA LEU A 68 6.53 -5.64 -0.91
C LEU A 68 7.26 -4.92 -2.05
N ASP A 69 6.68 -4.92 -3.24
CA ASP A 69 7.26 -4.23 -4.38
C ASP A 69 7.32 -2.72 -4.14
N ALA A 70 6.25 -2.15 -3.59
CA ALA A 70 6.20 -0.73 -3.30
C ALA A 70 7.20 -0.34 -2.20
N ARG A 71 7.36 -1.17 -1.18
CA ARG A 71 8.35 -0.94 -0.13
C ARG A 71 9.77 -0.94 -0.70
N ALA A 72 10.05 -1.88 -1.61
CA ALA A 72 11.36 -1.93 -2.27
C ALA A 72 11.63 -0.66 -3.08
N GLU A 73 10.61 -0.15 -3.77
CA GLU A 73 10.70 1.11 -4.51
C GLU A 73 11.04 2.28 -3.59
N VAL A 74 10.32 2.39 -2.46
CA VAL A 74 10.56 3.46 -1.49
C VAL A 74 11.97 3.36 -0.93
N GLU A 75 12.41 2.15 -0.60
CA GLU A 75 13.75 1.95 -0.07
C GLU A 75 14.85 2.27 -1.10
N SER A 76 14.56 2.09 -2.39
CA SER A 76 15.49 2.44 -3.45
C SER A 76 15.76 3.95 -3.52
N ARG A 77 14.94 4.74 -2.85
CA ARG A 77 15.11 6.20 -2.78
C ARG A 77 15.83 6.65 -1.51
N ASN A 78 16.62 5.75 -0.94
CA ASN A 78 17.41 6.00 0.28
C ASN A 78 16.55 6.30 1.51
N LYS A 79 15.37 5.70 1.57
CA LYS A 79 14.48 5.80 2.73
C LYS A 79 14.53 4.50 3.51
N ILE A 80 14.42 4.62 4.83
CA ILE A 80 14.45 3.47 5.72
C ILE A 80 13.05 3.22 6.26
N LEU A 81 12.53 2.03 5.98
CA LEU A 81 11.21 1.61 6.46
C LEU A 81 11.36 0.74 7.69
N LYS A 82 10.39 0.86 8.60
CA LYS A 82 10.31 -0.05 9.74
C LYS A 82 9.95 -1.46 9.27
N PRO A 83 10.35 -2.50 10.00
CA PRO A 83 9.92 -3.86 9.66
C PRO A 83 8.41 -3.94 9.56
N TRP A 84 7.93 -4.72 8.61
CA TRP A 84 6.51 -4.88 8.35
C TRP A 84 6.21 -6.34 8.03
N SER A 85 5.08 -6.82 8.53
CA SER A 85 4.57 -8.16 8.23
C SER A 85 3.11 -8.06 7.87
N PHE A 86 2.70 -8.77 6.83
CA PHE A 86 1.32 -8.77 6.36
C PHE A 86 0.37 -9.24 7.47
N GLU A 87 0.79 -10.21 8.24
CA GLU A 87 -0.02 -10.82 9.28
C GLU A 87 -0.10 -10.00 10.56
N SER A 88 0.74 -9.00 10.70
CA SER A 88 0.79 -8.19 11.92
C SER A 88 -0.20 -7.04 11.95
N VAL A 89 -1.05 -6.97 10.96
CA VAL A 89 -2.02 -5.87 10.83
C VAL A 89 -3.37 -6.27 11.39
#